data_7084f4e88ecb0f674cb8189809b634a3
#
_entry.id   7084f4e88ecb0f674cb8189809b634a3
#
_cell.length_a   1.000
_cell.length_b   1.000
_cell.length_c   1.000
_cell.angle_alpha   90.00
_cell.angle_beta   90.00
_cell.angle_gamma   90.00
#
_symmetry.space_group_name_H-M   'P 1'
#
loop_
_entity.id
_entity.type
_entity.pdbx_description
1 polymer ?
#
loop_
_entity_poly.entity_id
_entity_poly.type
_entity_poly.pdbx_seq_one_letter_code
_entity_poly.pdbx_strand_id
1 'polypeptide(L)'
;KYITEQCNDNHVIFVVESNNKIIACATCIIDTKIIHNFGKVAHIEDVVVDTAMQGLGLGKNIINTCVEYANDNKCYKIILDCSDKNVMFYEKCGFIHNGNTMKRMGASGA
;
A
#
# COMPACT_ATOMS: atom_id res chain seq x y z
N LYS A 1 -17.21 2.09 0.51
CA LYS A 1 -17.16 2.49 1.90
C LYS A 1 -15.84 2.03 2.51
N TYR A 2 -15.09 2.96 3.05
CA TYR A 2 -13.78 2.67 3.63
C TYR A 2 -13.88 2.56 5.14
N ILE A 3 -13.26 1.51 5.68
CA ILE A 3 -13.10 1.34 7.10
C ILE A 3 -11.60 1.30 7.36
N THR A 4 -11.14 2.06 8.35
CA THR A 4 -9.73 2.08 8.71
C THR A 4 -9.52 1.31 10.00
N GLU A 5 -8.60 0.36 9.98
CA GLU A 5 -8.19 -0.37 11.15
C GLU A 5 -6.73 -0.03 11.44
N GLN A 6 -6.48 0.59 12.57
CA GLN A 6 -5.15 1.07 12.93
C GLN A 6 -4.49 0.12 13.92
N CYS A 7 -3.36 -0.46 13.52
CA CYS A 7 -2.61 -1.38 14.39
C CYS A 7 -1.73 -0.60 15.37
N ASN A 8 -1.21 0.54 14.94
CA ASN A 8 -0.47 1.51 15.76
C ASN A 8 -0.38 2.82 14.98
N ASP A 9 0.32 3.82 15.55
CA ASP A 9 0.38 5.16 14.94
C ASP A 9 1.00 5.18 13.55
N ASN A 10 1.84 4.18 13.23
CA ASN A 10 2.57 4.12 11.96
C ASN A 10 2.18 2.92 11.09
N HIS A 11 1.10 2.25 11.42
CA HIS A 11 0.69 1.05 10.71
C HIS A 11 -0.84 1.04 10.59
N VAL A 12 -1.34 1.26 9.40
CA VAL A 12 -2.78 1.38 9.15
C VAL A 12 -3.19 0.41 8.05
N ILE A 13 -4.30 -0.27 8.27
CA ILE A 13 -4.90 -1.14 7.27
C ILE A 13 -6.20 -0.47 6.82
N PHE A 14 -6.29 -0.19 5.51
CA PHE A 14 -7.51 0.34 4.92
C PHE A 14 -8.29 -0.79 4.29
N VAL A 15 -9.57 -0.82 4.54
CA VAL A 15 -10.45 -1.84 3.96
C VAL A 15 -11.64 -1.18 3.29
N VAL A 16 -12.16 -1.84 2.26
CA VAL A 16 -13.43 -1.47 1.63
C VAL A 16 -14.40 -2.59 1.93
N GLU A 17 -15.51 -2.24 2.55
CA GLU A 17 -16.54 -3.21 2.92
C GLU A 17 -17.82 -2.94 2.12
N SER A 18 -18.44 -4.01 1.65
CA SER A 18 -19.74 -3.95 0.99
C SER A 18 -20.54 -5.17 1.38
N ASN A 19 -21.78 -4.96 1.80
CA ASN A 19 -22.68 -6.04 2.22
C ASN A 19 -22.06 -6.95 3.28
N ASN A 20 -21.42 -6.34 4.28
CA ASN A 20 -20.76 -7.03 5.39
C ASN A 20 -19.59 -7.92 4.95
N LYS A 21 -19.02 -7.64 3.78
CA LYS A 21 -17.89 -8.39 3.27
C LYS A 21 -16.76 -7.43 2.90
N ILE A 22 -15.54 -7.77 3.28
CA ILE A 22 -14.37 -6.99 2.86
C ILE A 22 -14.05 -7.35 1.42
N ILE A 23 -14.07 -6.35 0.53
CA ILE A 23 -13.86 -6.55 -0.90
C ILE A 23 -12.53 -5.98 -1.39
N ALA A 24 -11.85 -5.21 -0.57
CA ALA A 24 -10.51 -4.70 -0.89
C ALA A 24 -9.80 -4.32 0.38
N CYS A 25 -8.48 -4.42 0.37
CA CYS A 25 -7.68 -3.92 1.49
C CYS A 25 -6.30 -3.51 1.01
N ALA A 26 -5.65 -2.66 1.80
CA ALA A 26 -4.25 -2.28 1.59
C ALA A 26 -3.66 -1.86 2.94
N THR A 27 -2.41 -2.19 3.15
CA THR A 27 -1.69 -1.83 4.37
C THR A 27 -0.71 -0.72 4.06
N CYS A 28 -0.67 0.30 4.91
CA CYS A 28 0.29 1.40 4.81
C CYS A 28 1.11 1.46 6.09
N ILE A 29 2.43 1.35 5.96
CA ILE A 29 3.36 1.39 7.09
C ILE A 29 4.25 2.60 6.91
N ILE A 30 4.34 3.45 7.93
CA ILE A 30 5.19 4.64 7.90
C ILE A 30 6.45 4.35 8.70
N ASP A 31 7.58 4.58 8.06
CA ASP A 31 8.89 4.30 8.61
C ASP A 31 9.71 5.59 8.65
N THR A 32 10.37 5.86 9.78
CA THR A 32 11.21 7.04 9.94
C THR A 32 12.65 6.70 9.59
N LYS A 33 13.26 7.50 8.70
CA LYS A 33 14.61 7.25 8.20
C LYS A 33 15.59 8.26 8.79
N ILE A 34 16.62 7.77 9.45
CA ILE A 34 17.67 8.61 10.04
C ILE A 34 18.41 9.40 8.96
N ILE A 35 18.69 8.76 7.82
CA ILE A 35 19.52 9.35 6.76
C ILE A 35 18.89 10.56 6.06
N HIS A 36 17.61 10.81 6.27
CA HIS A 36 16.91 11.96 5.67
C HIS A 36 16.37 12.91 6.75
N ASN A 37 17.19 13.19 7.79
CA ASN A 37 16.79 14.02 8.90
C ASN A 37 15.50 13.53 9.54
N PHE A 38 15.41 12.23 9.76
CA PHE A 38 14.21 11.57 10.30
C PHE A 38 12.99 11.73 9.40
N GLY A 39 13.23 11.86 8.09
CA GLY A 39 12.15 11.84 7.10
C GLY A 39 11.41 10.52 7.12
N LYS A 40 10.16 10.53 6.70
CA LYS A 40 9.29 9.38 6.72
C LYS A 40 9.11 8.79 5.33
N VAL A 41 9.07 7.47 5.26
CA VAL A 41 8.77 6.71 4.04
C VAL A 41 7.53 5.89 4.31
N ALA A 42 6.58 5.91 3.39
CA ALA A 42 5.41 5.03 3.47
C ALA A 42 5.65 3.79 2.61
N HIS A 43 5.34 2.63 3.17
CA HIS A 43 5.37 1.36 2.47
C HIS A 43 3.93 0.89 2.30
N ILE A 44 3.51 0.62 1.07
CA ILE A 44 2.21 0.05 0.80
C ILE A 44 2.38 -1.44 0.57
N GLU A 45 1.63 -2.25 1.30
CA GLU A 45 1.74 -3.71 1.25
C GLU A 45 0.36 -4.34 1.23
N ASP A 46 0.32 -5.61 0.84
CA ASP A 46 -0.89 -6.45 0.93
C ASP A 46 -2.10 -5.80 0.25
N VAL A 47 -1.90 -5.27 -0.94
CA VAL A 47 -3.00 -4.69 -1.72
C VAL A 47 -3.78 -5.84 -2.37
N VAL A 48 -5.02 -6.00 -1.97
CA VAL A 48 -5.88 -7.09 -2.45
C VAL A 48 -7.25 -6.53 -2.81
N VAL A 49 -7.77 -6.93 -3.97
CA VAL A 49 -9.13 -6.64 -4.39
C VAL A 49 -9.80 -7.95 -4.73
N ASP A 50 -11.01 -8.17 -4.19
CA ASP A 50 -11.80 -9.36 -4.49
C ASP A 50 -11.93 -9.51 -6.00
N THR A 51 -11.68 -10.71 -6.51
CA THR A 51 -11.73 -10.99 -7.95
C THR A 51 -13.06 -10.59 -8.58
N ALA A 52 -14.16 -10.79 -7.86
CA ALA A 52 -15.49 -10.45 -8.34
C ALA A 52 -15.68 -8.94 -8.46
N MET A 53 -14.85 -8.14 -7.80
CA MET A 53 -14.95 -6.69 -7.76
C MET A 53 -13.87 -5.97 -8.56
N GLN A 54 -13.05 -6.70 -9.28
CA GLN A 54 -12.02 -6.09 -10.11
C GLN A 54 -12.67 -5.37 -11.29
N GLY A 55 -12.01 -4.31 -11.77
CA GLY A 55 -12.56 -3.51 -12.87
C GLY A 55 -13.48 -2.38 -12.44
N LEU A 56 -13.76 -2.23 -11.14
CA LEU A 56 -14.61 -1.19 -10.61
C LEU A 56 -13.84 0.01 -10.05
N GLY A 57 -12.52 0.04 -10.23
CA GLY A 57 -11.69 1.13 -9.75
C GLY A 57 -11.37 1.07 -8.26
N LEU A 58 -11.68 -0.03 -7.56
CA LEU A 58 -11.41 -0.15 -6.13
C LEU A 58 -9.91 -0.14 -5.83
N GLY A 59 -9.11 -0.82 -6.66
CA GLY A 59 -7.66 -0.84 -6.48
C GLY A 59 -7.07 0.55 -6.50
N LYS A 60 -7.44 1.33 -7.52
CA LYS A 60 -6.96 2.71 -7.64
C LYS A 60 -7.43 3.57 -6.46
N ASN A 61 -8.68 3.41 -6.05
CA ASN A 61 -9.22 4.18 -4.94
C ASN A 61 -8.50 3.88 -3.63
N ILE A 62 -8.24 2.61 -3.34
CA ILE A 62 -7.58 2.25 -2.09
C ILE A 62 -6.10 2.68 -2.10
N ILE A 63 -5.44 2.61 -3.25
CA ILE A 63 -4.07 3.12 -3.39
C ILE A 63 -4.05 4.63 -3.17
N ASN A 64 -5.00 5.36 -3.75
CA ASN A 64 -5.09 6.80 -3.53
C ASN A 64 -5.31 7.14 -2.06
N THR A 65 -6.10 6.34 -1.36
CA THR A 65 -6.30 6.52 0.09
C THR A 65 -4.97 6.36 0.85
N CYS A 66 -4.18 5.36 0.50
CA CYS A 66 -2.85 5.18 1.09
C CYS A 66 -1.94 6.36 0.79
N VAL A 67 -1.96 6.86 -0.44
CA VAL A 67 -1.14 8.01 -0.84
C VAL A 67 -1.53 9.26 -0.06
N GLU A 68 -2.83 9.51 0.09
CA GLU A 68 -3.31 10.64 0.88
C GLU A 68 -2.87 10.53 2.35
N TYR A 69 -2.97 9.34 2.92
CA TYR A 69 -2.52 9.09 4.28
C TYR A 69 -1.02 9.37 4.42
N ALA A 70 -0.21 8.90 3.46
CA ALA A 70 1.23 9.15 3.47
C ALA A 70 1.53 10.65 3.36
N ASN A 71 0.82 11.37 2.50
CA ASN A 71 1.02 12.80 2.34
C ASN A 71 0.62 13.57 3.59
N ASP A 72 -0.48 13.18 4.23
CA ASP A 72 -0.93 13.79 5.47
C ASP A 72 0.09 13.59 6.60
N ASN A 73 0.84 12.50 6.56
CA ASN A 73 1.89 12.20 7.52
C ASN A 73 3.26 12.72 7.08
N LYS A 74 3.30 13.51 6.01
CA LYS A 74 4.50 14.19 5.51
C LYS A 74 5.62 13.24 5.11
N CYS A 75 5.25 12.10 4.51
CA CYS A 75 6.22 11.17 3.95
C CYS A 75 6.88 11.80 2.72
N TYR A 76 8.21 11.66 2.61
CA TYR A 76 8.90 12.20 1.44
C TYR A 76 8.89 11.23 0.26
N LYS A 77 8.52 9.98 0.51
CA LYS A 77 8.50 8.96 -0.52
C LYS A 77 7.50 7.86 -0.14
N ILE A 78 6.89 7.27 -1.15
CA ILE A 78 5.95 6.16 -1.00
C ILE A 78 6.46 5.03 -1.89
N ILE A 79 6.67 3.84 -1.33
CA ILE A 79 7.19 2.71 -2.08
C ILE A 79 6.27 1.50 -1.93
N LEU A 80 6.31 0.64 -2.95
CA LEU A 80 5.63 -0.65 -2.91
C LEU A 80 6.34 -1.61 -3.87
N ASP A 81 6.12 -2.90 -3.65
CA ASP A 81 6.57 -3.94 -4.56
C ASP A 81 5.36 -4.51 -5.28
N CYS A 82 5.54 -4.89 -6.52
CA CYS A 82 4.48 -5.51 -7.29
C CYS A 82 5.06 -6.51 -8.28
N SER A 83 4.20 -7.40 -8.79
CA SER A 83 4.58 -8.30 -9.85
C SER A 83 4.63 -7.55 -11.19
N ASP A 84 5.36 -8.12 -12.15
CA ASP A 84 5.51 -7.48 -13.47
C ASP A 84 4.17 -7.14 -14.12
N LYS A 85 3.19 -7.99 -13.96
CA LYS A 85 1.87 -7.78 -14.57
C LYS A 85 1.12 -6.58 -13.97
N ASN A 86 1.52 -6.11 -12.80
CA ASN A 86 0.86 -4.99 -12.12
C ASN A 86 1.61 -3.67 -12.26
N VAL A 87 2.77 -3.67 -12.90
CA VAL A 87 3.58 -2.44 -13.06
C VAL A 87 2.77 -1.34 -13.73
N MET A 88 2.09 -1.66 -14.84
CA MET A 88 1.30 -0.65 -15.56
C MET A 88 0.17 -0.08 -14.71
N PHE A 89 -0.45 -0.91 -13.87
CA PHE A 89 -1.48 -0.43 -12.97
C PHE A 89 -0.93 0.61 -12.00
N TYR A 90 0.21 0.33 -11.39
CA TYR A 90 0.80 1.27 -10.44
C TYR A 90 1.37 2.51 -11.12
N GLU A 91 1.85 2.39 -12.35
CA GLU A 91 2.26 3.56 -13.12
C GLU A 91 1.08 4.50 -13.35
N LYS A 92 -0.10 3.96 -13.61
CA LYS A 92 -1.32 4.78 -13.73
C LYS A 92 -1.72 5.43 -12.42
N CYS A 93 -1.27 4.88 -11.30
CA CYS A 93 -1.50 5.48 -9.98
C CYS A 93 -0.42 6.51 -9.61
N GLY A 94 0.50 6.80 -10.51
CA GLY A 94 1.53 7.82 -10.29
C GLY A 94 2.86 7.29 -9.78
N PHE A 95 3.04 5.97 -9.76
CA PHE A 95 4.30 5.37 -9.32
C PHE A 95 5.24 5.20 -10.51
N ILE A 96 6.53 5.21 -10.24
CA ILE A 96 7.55 4.95 -11.25
C ILE A 96 8.32 3.71 -10.85
N HIS A 97 8.77 2.97 -11.85
CA HIS A 97 9.58 1.77 -11.64
C HIS A 97 10.96 2.21 -11.17
N ASN A 98 11.37 1.76 -9.99
CA ASN A 98 12.60 2.23 -9.37
C ASN A 98 13.32 1.10 -8.64
N GLY A 99 14.50 0.75 -9.13
CA GLY A 99 15.37 -0.23 -8.47
C GLY A 99 14.90 -1.67 -8.65
N ASN A 100 15.57 -2.55 -7.95
CA ASN A 100 15.31 -3.98 -7.97
C ASN A 100 14.98 -4.48 -6.58
N THR A 101 13.96 -5.32 -6.48
CA THR A 101 13.64 -5.98 -5.22
C THR A 101 14.38 -7.30 -5.17
N MET A 102 15.01 -7.57 -4.04
CA MET A 102 15.68 -8.84 -3.78
C MET A 102 15.11 -9.42 -2.51
N LYS A 103 14.96 -10.73 -2.46
CA LYS A 103 14.46 -11.37 -1.24
C LYS A 103 15.26 -12.60 -0.91
N ARG A 104 15.29 -12.90 0.38
CA ARG A 104 15.84 -14.14 0.90
C ARG A 104 14.84 -14.64 1.94
N MET A 105 14.48 -15.90 1.84
CA MET A 105 13.55 -16.48 2.81
C MET A 105 14.21 -16.58 4.16
N GLY A 106 13.46 -16.26 5.20
CA GLY A 106 13.92 -16.47 6.56
C GLY A 106 13.87 -17.94 6.93
N ALA A 107 14.44 -18.29 8.08
CA ALA A 107 14.51 -19.69 8.51
C ALA A 107 13.12 -20.34 8.66
N SER A 108 12.08 -19.55 8.94
CA SER A 108 10.72 -20.06 9.07
C SER A 108 9.89 -19.88 7.80
N GLY A 109 10.50 -19.38 6.72
CA GLY A 109 9.79 -19.17 5.46
C GLY A 109 9.50 -20.50 4.78
N ALA A 110 8.32 -20.63 4.22
CA ALA A 110 7.92 -21.83 3.51
C ALA A 110 7.57 -21.51 2.07
#